data_ae82b1fc341f00773dc4f8d0ca1f55d6
#
_entry.id   ae82b1fc341f00773dc4f8d0ca1f55d6
#
_cell.length_a   1.000
_cell.length_b   1.000
_cell.length_c   1.000
_cell.angle_alpha   90.00
_cell.angle_beta   90.00
_cell.angle_gamma   90.00
#
_symmetry.space_group_name_H-M   'P 1'
#
loop_
_entity.id
_entity.type
_entity.pdbx_description
1 polymer ?
#
loop_
_entity_poly.entity_id
_entity_poly.type
_entity_poly.pdbx_seq_one_letter_code
_entity_poly.pdbx_strand_id
1 'polypeptide(L)'
;ATQSAEIQNSSLENIFTDESIALLSIIQSTLSGSIQDPQQGAKLRLSISGKEYLFHGLERLTWLSLTTDTDIDLNSLAATYPLLQTLNLFGQPGKIHNLDALRNLSNLEVFFCFNMFGFDGKDMPLPEELPKVFYLEFDTLPTFAASQLRTKWNHVDGVVFKLSHTHKPEWFLRNKDNPFRSWNDSEELPRSIASRAEKIYRNAKKEVLLLNSHQD
;
A
#
# COMPACT_ATOMS: atom_id res chain seq x y z
N ALA A 1 15.88 23.29 -10.80
CA ALA A 1 16.01 21.83 -10.66
C ALA A 1 15.11 21.39 -9.53
N THR A 2 14.21 20.44 -9.79
CA THR A 2 13.36 19.83 -8.75
C THR A 2 14.23 18.96 -7.85
N GLN A 3 14.14 19.16 -6.54
CA GLN A 3 14.90 18.43 -5.54
C GLN A 3 14.07 17.30 -4.93
N SER A 4 14.74 16.27 -4.46
CA SER A 4 14.15 15.21 -3.63
C SER A 4 14.75 15.27 -2.23
N ALA A 5 13.94 15.00 -1.21
CA ALA A 5 14.36 14.85 0.17
C ALA A 5 13.98 13.47 0.68
N GLU A 6 14.83 12.88 1.50
CA GLU A 6 14.59 11.58 2.13
C GLU A 6 14.83 11.68 3.64
N ILE A 7 13.91 11.09 4.39
CA ILE A 7 13.97 10.97 5.86
C ILE A 7 13.88 9.48 6.18
N GLN A 8 14.86 8.96 6.89
CA GLN A 8 14.94 7.55 7.19
C GLN A 8 15.23 7.27 8.67
N ASN A 9 14.51 6.27 9.24
CA ASN A 9 14.71 5.76 10.60
C ASN A 9 14.75 6.86 11.68
N SER A 10 13.86 7.87 11.53
CA SER A 10 13.84 9.07 12.37
C SER A 10 12.54 9.19 13.15
N SER A 11 12.61 9.87 14.29
CA SER A 11 11.43 10.35 15.02
C SER A 11 11.47 11.87 15.04
N LEU A 12 10.47 12.48 14.43
CA LEU A 12 10.42 13.92 14.20
C LEU A 12 9.14 14.51 14.80
N GLU A 13 9.22 15.78 15.19
CA GLU A 13 8.04 16.52 15.60
C GLU A 13 7.34 17.13 14.39
N ASN A 14 8.09 17.84 13.54
CA ASN A 14 7.57 18.42 12.32
C ASN A 14 8.58 18.29 11.18
N ILE A 15 8.07 18.28 9.95
CA ILE A 15 8.85 18.35 8.72
C ILE A 15 8.49 19.66 8.02
N PHE A 16 9.51 20.41 7.60
CA PHE A 16 9.35 21.64 6.83
C PHE A 16 9.86 21.40 5.42
N THR A 17 9.04 21.68 4.44
CA THR A 17 9.42 21.66 3.02
C THR A 17 9.39 23.06 2.44
N ASP A 18 9.98 23.24 1.28
CA ASP A 18 9.90 24.46 0.49
C ASP A 18 9.51 24.13 -0.97
N GLU A 19 9.31 25.16 -1.79
CA GLU A 19 8.85 25.00 -3.17
C GLU A 19 9.87 24.28 -4.09
N SER A 20 11.09 24.04 -3.64
CA SER A 20 12.11 23.31 -4.40
C SER A 20 11.96 21.79 -4.26
N ILE A 21 11.29 21.29 -3.21
CA ILE A 21 11.08 19.87 -2.95
C ILE A 21 9.89 19.37 -3.75
N ALA A 22 10.13 18.50 -4.72
CA ALA A 22 9.08 17.84 -5.51
C ALA A 22 8.80 16.41 -5.09
N LEU A 23 9.74 15.76 -4.42
CA LEU A 23 9.58 14.40 -3.88
C LEU A 23 10.07 14.38 -2.43
N LEU A 24 9.19 13.96 -1.52
CA LEU A 24 9.53 13.67 -0.14
C LEU A 24 9.36 12.16 0.09
N SER A 25 10.44 11.50 0.54
CA SER A 25 10.44 10.09 0.93
C SER A 25 10.58 9.96 2.44
N ILE A 26 9.63 9.26 3.08
CA ILE A 26 9.63 8.99 4.52
C ILE A 26 9.73 7.49 4.70
N ILE A 27 10.84 7.01 5.28
CA ILE A 27 11.17 5.59 5.39
C ILE A 27 11.34 5.22 6.85
N GLN A 28 10.52 4.28 7.35
CA GLN A 28 10.58 3.74 8.71
C GLN A 28 10.68 4.84 9.79
N SER A 29 9.99 5.96 9.58
CA SER A 29 10.05 7.13 10.44
C SER A 29 8.68 7.43 11.05
N THR A 30 8.68 8.09 12.22
CA THR A 30 7.48 8.56 12.90
C THR A 30 7.44 10.08 12.92
N LEU A 31 6.23 10.64 12.86
CA LEU A 31 6.00 12.06 12.86
C LEU A 31 4.87 12.39 13.85
N SER A 32 5.19 13.07 14.95
CA SER A 32 4.19 13.42 15.99
C SER A 32 3.39 14.69 15.69
N GLY A 33 3.83 15.52 14.74
CA GLY A 33 3.20 16.76 14.33
C GLY A 33 2.71 16.74 12.89
N SER A 34 3.17 17.70 12.07
CA SER A 34 2.70 17.86 10.69
C SER A 34 3.84 18.05 9.68
N ILE A 35 3.50 17.87 8.41
CA ILE A 35 4.36 18.29 7.30
C ILE A 35 3.93 19.72 6.91
N GLN A 36 4.80 20.68 7.14
CA GLN A 36 4.54 22.09 6.81
C GLN A 36 5.08 22.40 5.42
N ASP A 37 4.21 22.28 4.43
CA ASP A 37 4.49 22.59 3.04
C ASP A 37 3.75 23.89 2.65
N PRO A 38 4.42 24.90 2.03
CA PRO A 38 3.79 26.17 1.66
C PRO A 38 2.57 26.03 0.74
N GLN A 39 2.51 24.94 -0.03
CA GLN A 39 1.43 24.64 -0.96
C GLN A 39 0.54 23.46 -0.53
N GLN A 40 0.66 23.05 0.74
CA GLN A 40 -0.11 21.93 1.30
C GLN A 40 -0.02 20.62 0.49
N GLY A 41 1.14 20.37 -0.11
CA GLY A 41 1.41 19.19 -0.92
C GLY A 41 1.01 19.29 -2.40
N ALA A 42 0.46 20.41 -2.88
CA ALA A 42 -0.07 20.51 -4.25
C ALA A 42 0.95 20.20 -5.36
N LYS A 43 2.24 20.41 -5.11
CA LYS A 43 3.33 20.08 -6.04
C LYS A 43 4.23 18.97 -5.55
N LEU A 44 3.93 18.43 -4.36
CA LEU A 44 4.74 17.42 -3.71
C LEU A 44 4.27 16.03 -4.15
N ARG A 45 5.22 15.14 -4.41
CA ARG A 45 4.99 13.69 -4.43
C ARG A 45 5.44 13.12 -3.10
N LEU A 46 4.57 12.38 -2.42
CA LEU A 46 4.88 11.77 -1.14
C LEU A 46 5.05 10.26 -1.28
N SER A 47 6.23 9.77 -0.92
CA SER A 47 6.54 8.34 -0.85
C SER A 47 6.75 7.94 0.60
N ILE A 48 5.99 6.96 1.08
CA ILE A 48 6.06 6.48 2.45
C ILE A 48 6.39 4.99 2.43
N SER A 49 7.38 4.59 3.23
CA SER A 49 7.67 3.19 3.51
C SER A 49 7.70 2.99 5.03
N GLY A 50 6.64 2.43 5.60
CA GLY A 50 6.53 2.27 7.06
C GLY A 50 5.12 2.00 7.53
N LYS A 51 4.91 2.20 8.83
CA LYS A 51 3.64 1.94 9.51
C LYS A 51 2.72 3.16 9.55
N GLU A 52 3.30 4.34 9.69
CA GLU A 52 2.56 5.60 9.71
C GLU A 52 2.45 6.15 8.29
N TYR A 53 1.26 6.57 7.90
CA TYR A 53 0.98 7.04 6.55
C TYR A 53 -0.01 8.22 6.49
N LEU A 54 -0.56 8.63 7.63
CA LEU A 54 -1.51 9.74 7.71
C LEU A 54 -0.80 10.95 8.31
N PHE A 55 -0.30 11.84 7.47
CA PHE A 55 0.40 13.05 7.88
C PHE A 55 -0.43 14.29 7.57
N HIS A 56 -0.62 15.16 8.57
CA HIS A 56 -1.34 16.42 8.41
C HIS A 56 -0.50 17.49 7.69
N GLY A 57 -1.19 18.46 7.11
CA GLY A 57 -0.56 19.60 6.42
C GLY A 57 -0.35 19.39 4.92
N LEU A 58 -0.91 18.32 4.35
CA LEU A 58 -0.80 17.97 2.95
C LEU A 58 -2.18 17.76 2.28
N GLU A 59 -3.16 18.57 2.65
CA GLU A 59 -4.57 18.42 2.21
C GLU A 59 -4.75 18.61 0.68
N ARG A 60 -3.74 19.17 0.02
CA ARG A 60 -3.71 19.35 -1.44
C ARG A 60 -2.80 18.36 -2.16
N LEU A 61 -2.35 17.30 -1.48
CA LEU A 61 -1.53 16.26 -2.07
C LEU A 61 -2.29 15.56 -3.22
N THR A 62 -1.61 15.42 -4.36
CA THR A 62 -2.18 14.76 -5.55
C THR A 62 -1.54 13.40 -5.86
N TRP A 63 -0.37 13.11 -5.29
CA TRP A 63 0.36 11.88 -5.55
C TRP A 63 0.89 11.23 -4.27
N LEU A 64 0.47 10.01 -3.99
CA LEU A 64 0.91 9.23 -2.84
C LEU A 64 1.35 7.84 -3.27
N SER A 65 2.52 7.42 -2.79
CA SER A 65 2.99 6.04 -2.84
C SER A 65 3.23 5.52 -1.43
N LEU A 66 2.59 4.42 -1.07
CA LEU A 66 2.66 3.84 0.26
C LEU A 66 3.11 2.38 0.18
N THR A 67 4.23 2.06 0.82
CA THR A 67 4.73 0.70 1.02
C THR A 67 4.58 0.31 2.49
N THR A 68 3.78 -0.71 2.80
CA THR A 68 3.51 -1.09 4.19
C THR A 68 3.18 -2.57 4.36
N ASP A 69 3.44 -3.08 5.56
CA ASP A 69 3.00 -4.39 6.06
C ASP A 69 1.81 -4.28 7.03
N THR A 70 1.37 -3.06 7.35
CA THR A 70 0.26 -2.80 8.25
C THR A 70 -1.07 -2.73 7.51
N ASP A 71 -2.14 -2.60 8.27
CA ASP A 71 -3.49 -2.41 7.75
C ASP A 71 -3.65 -0.95 7.28
N ILE A 72 -4.24 -0.76 6.11
CA ILE A 72 -4.59 0.54 5.54
C ILE A 72 -6.11 0.71 5.62
N ASP A 73 -6.54 1.81 6.22
CA ASP A 73 -7.93 2.26 6.17
C ASP A 73 -8.09 3.36 5.12
N LEU A 74 -8.78 3.04 4.02
CA LEU A 74 -8.98 3.98 2.93
C LEU A 74 -9.94 5.13 3.29
N ASN A 75 -10.83 4.98 4.28
CA ASN A 75 -11.60 6.11 4.77
C ASN A 75 -10.71 7.20 5.37
N SER A 76 -9.81 6.80 6.26
CA SER A 76 -8.86 7.72 6.89
C SER A 76 -7.91 8.33 5.87
N LEU A 77 -7.45 7.53 4.90
CA LEU A 77 -6.55 7.99 3.83
C LEU A 77 -7.24 9.03 2.94
N ALA A 78 -8.47 8.77 2.49
CA ALA A 78 -9.23 9.69 1.66
C ALA A 78 -9.61 10.98 2.40
N ALA A 79 -9.87 10.90 3.71
CA ALA A 79 -10.13 12.07 4.54
C ALA A 79 -8.87 12.95 4.73
N THR A 80 -7.69 12.32 4.83
CA THR A 80 -6.42 13.03 4.99
C THR A 80 -5.92 13.66 3.68
N TYR A 81 -6.11 12.96 2.55
CA TYR A 81 -5.62 13.37 1.24
C TYR A 81 -6.74 13.42 0.18
N PRO A 82 -7.73 14.32 0.31
CA PRO A 82 -8.96 14.28 -0.49
C PRO A 82 -8.76 14.62 -1.98
N LEU A 83 -7.62 15.20 -2.35
CA LEU A 83 -7.33 15.64 -3.72
C LEU A 83 -6.41 14.69 -4.49
N LEU A 84 -6.21 13.45 -4.00
CA LEU A 84 -5.36 12.48 -4.68
C LEU A 84 -5.84 12.21 -6.11
N GLN A 85 -4.89 12.27 -7.03
CA GLN A 85 -5.00 11.86 -8.43
C GLN A 85 -4.31 10.52 -8.66
N THR A 86 -3.21 10.27 -7.97
CA THR A 86 -2.47 9.01 -8.03
C THR A 86 -2.31 8.42 -6.64
N LEU A 87 -2.75 7.17 -6.49
CA LEU A 87 -2.56 6.39 -5.28
C LEU A 87 -1.91 5.05 -5.61
N ASN A 88 -0.72 4.81 -5.07
CA ASN A 88 0.01 3.56 -5.20
C ASN A 88 0.12 2.87 -3.84
N LEU A 89 -0.41 1.66 -3.74
CA LEU A 89 -0.36 0.84 -2.52
C LEU A 89 0.47 -0.42 -2.77
N PHE A 90 1.53 -0.59 -2.00
CA PHE A 90 2.43 -1.74 -2.06
C PHE A 90 2.43 -2.47 -0.71
N GLY A 91 1.79 -3.61 -0.65
CA GLY A 91 1.74 -4.46 0.54
C GLY A 91 2.98 -5.32 0.71
N GLN A 92 3.25 -5.70 1.96
CA GLN A 92 4.37 -6.60 2.28
C GLN A 92 3.98 -7.89 3.04
N PRO A 93 2.90 -8.63 2.79
CA PRO A 93 1.59 -8.20 2.28
C PRO A 93 0.89 -7.22 3.22
N GLY A 94 0.18 -6.25 2.66
CA GLY A 94 -0.64 -5.30 3.42
C GLY A 94 -2.12 -5.66 3.38
N LYS A 95 -2.91 -5.17 4.34
CA LYS A 95 -4.35 -5.36 4.38
C LYS A 95 -5.08 -4.05 4.12
N ILE A 96 -6.11 -4.08 3.28
CA ILE A 96 -6.95 -2.92 2.99
C ILE A 96 -8.30 -3.09 3.67
N HIS A 97 -8.78 -2.02 4.28
CA HIS A 97 -10.15 -1.85 4.76
C HIS A 97 -10.84 -0.73 4.00
N ASN A 98 -12.18 -0.83 3.88
CA ASN A 98 -13.04 0.21 3.31
C ASN A 98 -12.66 0.60 1.88
N LEU A 99 -12.53 -0.41 0.98
CA LEU A 99 -12.16 -0.18 -0.42
C LEU A 99 -13.15 0.75 -1.13
N ASP A 100 -14.40 0.77 -0.71
CA ASP A 100 -15.46 1.67 -1.20
C ASP A 100 -15.17 3.15 -0.95
N ALA A 101 -14.30 3.48 0.00
CA ALA A 101 -13.90 4.86 0.27
C ALA A 101 -13.11 5.51 -0.87
N LEU A 102 -12.63 4.75 -1.86
CA LEU A 102 -12.04 5.30 -3.09
C LEU A 102 -13.01 6.26 -3.80
N ARG A 103 -14.33 6.09 -3.67
CA ARG A 103 -15.34 7.03 -4.22
C ARG A 103 -15.21 8.46 -3.68
N ASN A 104 -14.61 8.62 -2.50
CA ASN A 104 -14.38 9.93 -1.89
C ASN A 104 -13.20 10.67 -2.53
N LEU A 105 -12.38 9.97 -3.33
CA LEU A 105 -11.27 10.53 -4.08
C LEU A 105 -11.75 10.95 -5.48
N SER A 106 -12.58 11.99 -5.57
CA SER A 106 -13.23 12.44 -6.81
C SER A 106 -12.25 12.87 -7.92
N ASN A 107 -10.98 13.04 -7.60
CA ASN A 107 -9.91 13.37 -8.54
C ASN A 107 -9.03 12.17 -8.89
N LEU A 108 -9.32 10.98 -8.40
CA LEU A 108 -8.50 9.79 -8.64
C LEU A 108 -8.49 9.44 -10.14
N GLU A 109 -7.30 9.35 -10.68
CA GLU A 109 -7.00 9.07 -12.09
C GLU A 109 -6.27 7.75 -12.25
N VAL A 110 -5.35 7.46 -11.31
CA VAL A 110 -4.47 6.30 -11.33
C VAL A 110 -4.48 5.60 -9.99
N PHE A 111 -4.77 4.30 -9.99
CA PHE A 111 -4.71 3.47 -8.79
C PHE A 111 -3.90 2.20 -9.04
N PHE A 112 -2.84 2.02 -8.25
CA PHE A 112 -2.04 0.79 -8.19
C PHE A 112 -2.25 0.10 -6.85
N CYS A 113 -2.48 -1.21 -6.87
CA CYS A 113 -2.69 -2.02 -5.69
C CYS A 113 -1.92 -3.34 -5.83
N PHE A 114 -0.79 -3.45 -5.14
CA PHE A 114 0.14 -4.57 -5.25
C PHE A 114 0.27 -5.30 -3.92
N ASN A 115 0.17 -6.63 -3.95
CA ASN A 115 0.36 -7.51 -2.81
C ASN A 115 -0.49 -7.10 -1.59
N MET A 116 -1.75 -6.78 -1.85
CA MET A 116 -2.73 -6.34 -0.88
C MET A 116 -3.87 -7.35 -0.75
N PHE A 117 -4.45 -7.45 0.46
CA PHE A 117 -5.58 -8.35 0.76
C PHE A 117 -6.55 -7.70 1.76
N GLY A 118 -7.54 -8.46 2.23
CA GLY A 118 -8.51 -8.00 3.23
C GLY A 118 -9.80 -7.44 2.63
N PHE A 119 -9.92 -7.45 1.31
CA PHE A 119 -11.12 -7.05 0.57
C PHE A 119 -11.56 -8.17 -0.39
N ASP A 120 -12.81 -8.19 -0.75
CA ASP A 120 -13.38 -9.18 -1.67
C ASP A 120 -13.66 -8.64 -3.10
N GLY A 121 -13.42 -7.35 -3.31
CA GLY A 121 -13.64 -6.65 -4.57
C GLY A 121 -15.08 -6.21 -4.83
N LYS A 122 -16.06 -6.65 -4.01
CA LYS A 122 -17.45 -6.17 -4.14
C LYS A 122 -17.58 -4.70 -3.80
N ASP A 123 -16.79 -4.27 -2.81
CA ASP A 123 -16.81 -2.90 -2.31
C ASP A 123 -15.99 -1.94 -3.19
N MET A 124 -15.32 -2.43 -4.23
CA MET A 124 -14.69 -1.55 -5.21
C MET A 124 -15.77 -0.68 -5.88
N PRO A 125 -15.62 0.66 -5.90
CA PRO A 125 -16.56 1.54 -6.57
C PRO A 125 -16.82 1.15 -8.04
N LEU A 126 -17.97 1.52 -8.55
CA LEU A 126 -18.29 1.35 -9.96
C LEU A 126 -17.58 2.42 -10.83
N PRO A 127 -17.40 2.20 -12.13
CA PRO A 127 -16.77 3.17 -13.03
C PRO A 127 -17.39 4.57 -12.97
N GLU A 128 -18.71 4.67 -12.88
CA GLU A 128 -19.45 5.93 -12.77
C GLU A 128 -19.22 6.67 -11.44
N GLU A 129 -18.77 5.98 -10.40
CA GLU A 129 -18.39 6.57 -9.11
C GLU A 129 -16.94 7.08 -9.12
N LEU A 130 -16.12 6.65 -10.09
CA LEU A 130 -14.73 7.06 -10.28
C LEU A 130 -14.51 7.59 -11.73
N PRO A 131 -15.21 8.64 -12.15
CA PRO A 131 -15.29 9.05 -13.55
C PRO A 131 -13.99 9.57 -14.17
N LYS A 132 -12.99 9.88 -13.35
CA LYS A 132 -11.67 10.35 -13.81
C LYS A 132 -10.64 9.25 -13.91
N VAL A 133 -10.94 8.06 -13.41
CA VAL A 133 -10.01 6.94 -13.44
C VAL A 133 -9.82 6.48 -14.89
N PHE A 134 -8.58 6.52 -15.34
CA PHE A 134 -8.17 5.99 -16.64
C PHE A 134 -7.15 4.83 -16.53
N TYR A 135 -6.59 4.59 -15.34
CA TYR A 135 -5.64 3.51 -15.12
C TYR A 135 -5.84 2.81 -13.78
N LEU A 136 -6.11 1.52 -13.83
CA LEU A 136 -6.20 0.64 -12.68
C LEU A 136 -5.26 -0.55 -12.86
N GLU A 137 -4.36 -0.76 -11.92
CA GLU A 137 -3.49 -1.93 -11.94
C GLU A 137 -3.50 -2.63 -10.59
N PHE A 138 -3.76 -3.93 -10.65
CA PHE A 138 -3.79 -4.81 -9.50
C PHE A 138 -2.82 -5.97 -9.74
N ASP A 139 -1.98 -6.27 -8.77
CA ASP A 139 -1.12 -7.44 -8.79
C ASP A 139 -1.08 -8.11 -7.43
N THR A 140 -1.02 -9.43 -7.46
CA THR A 140 -0.95 -10.26 -6.26
C THR A 140 -2.10 -9.97 -5.29
N LEU A 141 -3.33 -10.36 -5.71
CA LEU A 141 -4.57 -10.18 -4.99
C LEU A 141 -5.21 -11.51 -4.58
N PRO A 142 -6.18 -11.50 -3.62
CA PRO A 142 -7.05 -12.63 -3.39
C PRO A 142 -7.83 -13.02 -4.66
N THR A 143 -7.86 -14.31 -4.99
CA THR A 143 -8.48 -14.82 -6.23
C THR A 143 -9.94 -14.39 -6.37
N PHE A 144 -10.70 -14.37 -5.26
CA PHE A 144 -12.09 -13.94 -5.29
C PHE A 144 -12.23 -12.46 -5.59
N ALA A 145 -11.40 -11.59 -4.98
CA ALA A 145 -11.40 -10.16 -5.25
C ALA A 145 -11.09 -9.87 -6.73
N ALA A 146 -10.10 -10.57 -7.28
CA ALA A 146 -9.74 -10.46 -8.70
C ALA A 146 -10.91 -10.75 -9.64
N SER A 147 -11.74 -11.74 -9.35
CA SER A 147 -12.93 -12.06 -10.13
C SER A 147 -13.94 -10.91 -10.13
N GLN A 148 -14.24 -10.35 -8.96
CA GLN A 148 -15.17 -9.22 -8.81
C GLN A 148 -14.66 -7.95 -9.53
N LEU A 149 -13.37 -7.66 -9.41
CA LEU A 149 -12.74 -6.52 -10.08
C LEU A 149 -12.84 -6.65 -11.61
N ARG A 150 -12.55 -7.84 -12.16
CA ARG A 150 -12.71 -8.09 -13.61
C ARG A 150 -14.14 -7.87 -14.08
N THR A 151 -15.13 -8.33 -13.31
CA THR A 151 -16.55 -8.14 -13.67
C THR A 151 -16.92 -6.66 -13.76
N LYS A 152 -16.35 -5.81 -12.90
CA LYS A 152 -16.68 -4.37 -12.86
C LYS A 152 -15.88 -3.55 -13.89
N TRP A 153 -14.60 -3.89 -14.13
CA TRP A 153 -13.66 -2.97 -14.76
C TRP A 153 -13.06 -3.46 -16.09
N ASN A 154 -13.18 -4.75 -16.44
CA ASN A 154 -12.44 -5.33 -17.57
C ASN A 154 -12.80 -4.77 -18.95
N HIS A 155 -13.94 -4.12 -19.10
CA HIS A 155 -14.44 -3.63 -20.39
C HIS A 155 -14.96 -2.18 -20.30
N VAL A 156 -14.37 -1.39 -19.43
CA VAL A 156 -14.74 0.01 -19.27
C VAL A 156 -13.98 0.84 -20.32
N ASP A 157 -14.72 1.52 -21.19
CA ASP A 157 -14.13 2.36 -22.23
C ASP A 157 -13.29 3.49 -21.62
N GLY A 158 -12.10 3.69 -22.20
CA GLY A 158 -11.16 4.72 -21.74
C GLY A 158 -10.36 4.35 -20.49
N VAL A 159 -10.55 3.17 -19.91
CA VAL A 159 -9.82 2.70 -18.73
C VAL A 159 -8.87 1.58 -19.12
N VAL A 160 -7.60 1.75 -18.77
CA VAL A 160 -6.60 0.67 -18.80
C VAL A 160 -6.72 -0.11 -17.50
N PHE A 161 -7.31 -1.31 -17.58
CA PHE A 161 -7.43 -2.22 -16.45
C PHE A 161 -6.44 -3.37 -16.58
N LYS A 162 -5.53 -3.51 -15.61
CA LYS A 162 -4.57 -4.61 -15.53
C LYS A 162 -4.77 -5.38 -14.24
N LEU A 163 -4.77 -6.70 -14.33
CA LEU A 163 -4.81 -7.58 -13.18
C LEU A 163 -3.97 -8.82 -13.47
N SER A 164 -2.90 -8.97 -12.71
CA SER A 164 -1.98 -10.10 -12.77
C SER A 164 -2.14 -11.01 -11.54
N HIS A 165 -1.15 -11.60 -11.07
CA HIS A 165 -1.08 -12.68 -10.09
C HIS A 165 -2.20 -12.71 -9.02
N THR A 166 -2.73 -13.90 -8.74
CA THR A 166 -3.76 -14.09 -7.71
C THR A 166 -3.42 -15.25 -6.80
N HIS A 167 -3.78 -15.13 -5.52
CA HIS A 167 -3.54 -16.15 -4.53
C HIS A 167 -4.77 -16.38 -3.63
N LYS A 168 -4.83 -17.53 -2.98
CA LYS A 168 -5.82 -17.78 -1.93
C LYS A 168 -5.54 -16.90 -0.72
N PRO A 169 -6.54 -16.49 0.08
CA PRO A 169 -6.36 -15.64 1.26
C PRO A 169 -5.30 -16.16 2.24
N GLU A 170 -5.21 -17.48 2.41
CA GLU A 170 -4.24 -18.10 3.30
C GLU A 170 -2.78 -17.86 2.87
N TRP A 171 -2.55 -17.60 1.57
CA TRP A 171 -1.22 -17.28 1.06
C TRP A 171 -0.73 -15.95 1.65
N PHE A 172 -1.59 -14.92 1.71
CA PHE A 172 -1.25 -13.60 2.26
C PHE A 172 -0.93 -13.67 3.74
N LEU A 173 -1.79 -14.34 4.52
CA LEU A 173 -1.58 -14.53 5.96
C LEU A 173 -0.27 -15.28 6.24
N ARG A 174 0.03 -16.29 5.43
CA ARG A 174 1.26 -17.06 5.53
C ARG A 174 2.50 -16.26 5.21
N ASN A 175 2.43 -15.34 4.25
CA ASN A 175 3.56 -14.56 3.78
C ASN A 175 3.73 -13.22 4.51
N LYS A 176 2.70 -12.71 5.19
CA LYS A 176 2.79 -11.46 5.97
C LYS A 176 3.96 -11.48 6.95
N ASP A 177 4.14 -12.60 7.64
CA ASP A 177 5.19 -12.78 8.65
C ASP A 177 6.41 -13.58 8.14
N ASN A 178 6.53 -13.78 6.83
CA ASN A 178 7.63 -14.56 6.26
C ASN A 178 8.83 -13.67 5.90
N PRO A 179 9.95 -13.72 6.66
CA PRO A 179 11.13 -12.92 6.37
C PRO A 179 11.84 -13.33 5.05
N PHE A 180 11.53 -14.51 4.51
CA PHE A 180 12.14 -15.06 3.29
C PHE A 180 11.26 -14.91 2.06
N ARG A 181 10.18 -14.14 2.13
CA ARG A 181 9.24 -14.01 1.00
C ARG A 181 9.90 -13.50 -0.28
N SER A 182 10.82 -12.52 -0.17
CA SER A 182 11.57 -11.97 -1.31
C SER A 182 12.48 -13.00 -1.98
N TRP A 183 12.83 -14.08 -1.27
CA TRP A 183 13.64 -15.15 -1.83
C TRP A 183 12.86 -16.00 -2.84
N ASN A 184 11.53 -16.03 -2.75
CA ASN A 184 10.69 -16.76 -3.71
C ASN A 184 10.67 -16.09 -5.09
N ASP A 185 10.91 -14.77 -5.13
CA ASP A 185 10.89 -13.94 -6.33
C ASP A 185 12.30 -13.66 -6.87
N SER A 186 13.34 -14.16 -6.19
CA SER A 186 14.74 -13.98 -6.59
C SER A 186 15.10 -14.95 -7.74
N GLU A 187 15.62 -14.40 -8.82
CA GLU A 187 16.19 -15.19 -9.91
C GLU A 187 17.50 -15.91 -9.53
N GLU A 188 18.19 -15.40 -8.50
CA GLU A 188 19.49 -15.90 -8.07
C GLU A 188 19.38 -17.08 -7.09
N LEU A 189 18.24 -17.23 -6.40
CA LEU A 189 18.07 -18.26 -5.38
C LEU A 189 17.13 -19.38 -5.87
N PRO A 190 17.59 -20.66 -5.83
CA PRO A 190 16.70 -21.78 -6.12
C PRO A 190 15.47 -21.76 -5.20
N ARG A 191 14.27 -21.91 -5.77
CA ARG A 191 12.99 -21.93 -5.02
C ARG A 191 12.97 -22.98 -3.89
N SER A 192 13.74 -24.05 -4.03
CA SER A 192 13.92 -25.09 -2.98
C SER A 192 14.58 -24.53 -1.71
N ILE A 193 15.52 -23.57 -1.85
CA ILE A 193 16.19 -22.93 -0.70
C ILE A 193 15.22 -22.01 0.03
N ALA A 194 14.48 -21.18 -0.68
CA ALA A 194 13.46 -20.31 -0.09
C ALA A 194 12.40 -21.11 0.67
N SER A 195 11.86 -22.17 0.04
CA SER A 195 10.88 -23.06 0.67
C SER A 195 11.40 -23.76 1.92
N ARG A 196 12.67 -24.16 1.92
CA ARG A 196 13.33 -24.80 3.08
C ARG A 196 13.54 -23.82 4.22
N ALA A 197 14.01 -22.60 3.92
CA ALA A 197 14.19 -21.54 4.91
C ALA A 197 12.85 -21.17 5.57
N GLU A 198 11.79 -21.00 4.77
CA GLU A 198 10.45 -20.74 5.26
C GLU A 198 9.91 -21.86 6.16
N LYS A 199 10.15 -23.12 5.82
CA LYS A 199 9.75 -24.28 6.63
C LYS A 199 10.45 -24.30 7.99
N ILE A 200 11.78 -24.03 8.00
CA ILE A 200 12.58 -23.96 9.23
C ILE A 200 12.06 -22.82 10.12
N TYR A 201 11.87 -21.65 9.57
CA TYR A 201 11.35 -20.49 10.30
C TYR A 201 9.98 -20.76 10.94
N ARG A 202 9.04 -21.34 10.19
CA ARG A 202 7.71 -21.67 10.72
C ARG A 202 7.77 -22.72 11.86
N ASN A 203 8.62 -23.69 11.74
CA ASN A 203 8.79 -24.69 12.81
C ASN A 203 9.36 -24.04 14.08
N ALA A 204 10.41 -23.22 13.94
CA ALA A 204 11.00 -22.48 15.07
C ALA A 204 9.96 -21.54 15.72
N LYS A 205 9.18 -20.80 14.93
CA LYS A 205 8.12 -19.92 15.44
C LYS A 205 7.05 -20.70 16.23
N LYS A 206 6.66 -21.89 15.78
CA LYS A 206 5.72 -22.76 16.50
C LYS A 206 6.29 -23.21 17.85
N GLU A 207 7.55 -23.61 17.88
CA GLU A 207 8.20 -24.07 19.11
C GLU A 207 8.31 -22.92 20.14
N VAL A 208 8.68 -21.73 19.70
CA VAL A 208 8.73 -20.53 20.58
C VAL A 208 7.35 -20.19 21.15
N LEU A 209 6.28 -20.26 20.34
CA LEU A 209 4.93 -20.01 20.83
C LEU A 209 4.46 -21.06 21.84
N LEU A 210 4.84 -22.33 21.66
CA LEU A 210 4.53 -23.40 22.62
C LEU A 210 5.28 -23.19 23.95
N LEU A 211 6.53 -22.76 23.91
CA LEU A 211 7.31 -22.46 25.12
C LEU A 211 6.69 -21.33 25.93
N ASN A 212 6.23 -20.27 25.25
CA ASN A 212 5.59 -19.13 25.91
C ASN A 212 4.23 -19.46 26.52
N SER A 213 3.47 -20.41 25.92
CA SER A 213 2.16 -20.85 26.45
C SER A 213 2.26 -21.76 27.70
N HIS A 214 3.43 -22.21 28.08
CA HIS A 214 3.67 -23.01 29.28
C HIS A 214 4.23 -22.19 30.47
N GLN A 215 4.30 -20.86 30.34
CA GLN A 215 4.79 -19.95 31.39
C GLN A 215 3.63 -19.22 32.13
N ASP A 216 2.40 -19.46 31.74
CA ASP A 216 1.15 -19.06 32.46
C ASP A 216 0.54 -20.28 33.18
#